data_4817fcf82eac53acf59801cef8995523
#
_entry.id   4817fcf82eac53acf59801cef8995523
#
_cell.length_a   1.000
_cell.length_b   1.000
_cell.length_c   1.000
_cell.angle_alpha   90.00
_cell.angle_beta   90.00
_cell.angle_gamma   90.00
#
_symmetry.space_group_name_H-M   'P 1'
#
loop_
_entity.id
_entity.type
_entity.pdbx_description
1 polymer ?
#
loop_
_entity_poly.entity_id
_entity_poly.type
_entity_poly.pdbx_seq_one_letter_code
_entity_poly.pdbx_strand_id
1 'polypeptide(L)'
;MWFAEYQGNNIGMFDPKTERITEWKLPTPWSAPYDAMAGRNGEAWTGSMLTDRVARLDIKSGQYTEYMLPRPTNIRRVYLDDSTSPGTLWIGSNHGASIVKVEPIE
;
A
#
# COMPACT_ATOMS: atom_id res chain seq x y z
N MET A 1 -0.68 7.59 -12.54
CA MET A 1 -1.41 6.32 -12.37
C MET A 1 -0.58 5.37 -11.52
N TRP A 2 -1.16 4.91 -10.42
CA TRP A 2 -0.49 4.02 -9.48
C TRP A 2 -0.96 2.59 -9.67
N PHE A 3 -0.07 1.64 -9.48
CA PHE A 3 -0.39 0.22 -9.62
C PHE A 3 0.50 -0.63 -8.72
N ALA A 4 0.05 -1.83 -8.43
CA ALA A 4 0.81 -2.80 -7.66
C ALA A 4 1.28 -3.91 -8.58
N GLU A 5 2.52 -4.34 -8.37
CA GLU A 5 3.11 -5.43 -9.14
C GLU A 5 3.20 -6.66 -8.25
N TYR A 6 2.23 -7.54 -8.41
CA TYR A 6 2.05 -8.70 -7.55
C TYR A 6 3.30 -9.60 -7.49
N GLN A 7 3.80 -9.99 -8.65
CA GLN A 7 4.97 -10.86 -8.71
C GLN A 7 6.29 -10.11 -8.57
N GLY A 8 6.32 -8.86 -8.98
CA GLY A 8 7.52 -8.04 -8.89
C GLY A 8 7.81 -7.51 -7.49
N ASN A 9 6.83 -7.56 -6.61
CA ASN A 9 6.94 -7.06 -5.24
C ASN A 9 7.22 -5.56 -5.17
N ASN A 10 6.59 -4.80 -6.06
CA ASN A 10 6.78 -3.35 -6.17
C ASN A 10 5.46 -2.60 -6.13
N ILE A 11 5.52 -1.34 -5.72
CA ILE A 11 4.54 -0.32 -6.12
C ILE A 11 5.11 0.41 -7.32
N GLY A 12 4.29 0.67 -8.32
CA GLY A 12 4.69 1.41 -9.49
C GLY A 12 3.83 2.62 -9.75
N MET A 13 4.39 3.59 -10.46
CA MET A 13 3.68 4.77 -10.93
C MET A 13 4.00 5.01 -12.40
N PHE A 14 2.96 5.20 -13.20
CA PHE A 14 3.11 5.58 -14.60
C PHE A 14 2.77 7.07 -14.74
N ASP A 15 3.69 7.83 -15.33
CA ASP A 15 3.47 9.24 -15.67
C ASP A 15 3.12 9.33 -17.15
N PRO A 16 1.85 9.65 -17.50
CA PRO A 16 1.45 9.71 -18.91
C PRO A 16 2.08 10.87 -19.68
N LYS A 17 2.56 11.90 -19.01
CA LYS A 17 3.20 13.05 -19.68
C LYS A 17 4.59 12.70 -20.20
N THR A 18 5.37 11.96 -19.42
CA THR A 18 6.74 11.58 -19.77
C THR A 18 6.83 10.15 -20.27
N GLU A 19 5.76 9.38 -20.11
CA GLU A 19 5.71 7.94 -20.40
C GLU A 19 6.71 7.15 -19.58
N ARG A 20 7.06 7.63 -18.39
CA ARG A 20 8.00 6.96 -17.51
C ARG A 20 7.28 6.14 -16.46
N ILE A 21 7.88 5.00 -16.12
CA ILE A 21 7.45 4.16 -15.02
C ILE A 21 8.51 4.23 -13.93
N THR A 22 8.08 4.51 -12.70
CA THR A 22 8.94 4.46 -11.53
C THR A 22 8.45 3.35 -10.63
N GLU A 23 9.36 2.55 -10.11
CA GLU A 23 9.04 1.40 -9.27
C GLU A 23 9.78 1.49 -7.96
N TRP A 24 9.10 1.11 -6.86
CA TRP A 24 9.67 1.06 -5.52
C TRP A 24 9.47 -0.33 -4.97
N LYS A 25 10.56 -1.05 -4.72
CA LYS A 25 10.51 -2.42 -4.23
C LYS A 25 10.11 -2.44 -2.76
N LEU A 26 9.19 -3.34 -2.41
CA LEU A 26 8.77 -3.53 -1.02
C LEU A 26 9.90 -4.16 -0.20
N PRO A 27 10.06 -3.74 1.07
CA PRO A 27 11.15 -4.27 1.90
C PRO A 27 10.96 -5.73 2.30
N THR A 28 9.71 -6.18 2.45
CA THR A 28 9.45 -7.59 2.78
C THR A 28 9.29 -8.40 1.51
N PRO A 29 10.17 -9.40 1.25
CA PRO A 29 10.04 -10.26 0.07
C PRO A 29 8.73 -11.04 0.09
N TRP A 30 8.21 -11.34 -1.10
CA TRP A 30 7.02 -12.16 -1.27
C TRP A 30 5.76 -11.55 -0.65
N SER A 31 5.70 -10.22 -0.56
CA SER A 31 4.51 -9.53 -0.02
C SER A 31 3.29 -9.67 -0.93
N ALA A 32 3.51 -9.80 -2.22
CA ALA A 32 2.44 -9.90 -3.20
C ALA A 32 1.45 -8.73 -3.09
N PRO A 33 1.90 -7.49 -3.37
CA PRO A 33 1.01 -6.35 -3.33
C PRO A 33 -0.04 -6.47 -4.42
N TYR A 34 -1.29 -6.18 -4.08
CA TYR A 34 -2.41 -6.36 -5.02
C TYR A 34 -2.98 -5.03 -5.50
N ASP A 35 -3.10 -4.05 -4.62
CA ASP A 35 -3.70 -2.76 -4.92
C ASP A 35 -2.82 -1.65 -4.39
N ALA A 36 -2.83 -0.50 -5.04
CA ALA A 36 -2.04 0.65 -4.61
C ALA A 36 -2.85 1.92 -4.76
N MET A 37 -2.79 2.78 -3.76
CA MET A 37 -3.43 4.09 -3.78
C MET A 37 -2.48 5.15 -3.28
N ALA A 38 -2.53 6.33 -3.89
CA ALA A 38 -1.75 7.48 -3.47
C ALA A 38 -2.66 8.58 -2.95
N GLY A 39 -2.24 9.21 -1.87
CA GLY A 39 -2.93 10.34 -1.28
C GLY A 39 -2.26 11.66 -1.60
N ARG A 40 -2.86 12.75 -1.12
CA ARG A 40 -2.37 14.11 -1.33
C ARG A 40 -1.12 14.44 -0.52
N ASN A 41 -0.81 13.63 0.48
CA ASN A 41 0.26 13.92 1.43
C ASN A 41 1.63 13.39 0.97
N GLY A 42 1.80 13.06 -0.30
CA GLY A 42 3.07 12.52 -0.81
C GLY A 42 3.33 11.08 -0.41
N GLU A 43 2.28 10.33 -0.18
CA GLU A 43 2.34 8.94 0.25
C GLU A 43 1.61 8.03 -0.71
N ALA A 44 2.08 6.79 -0.82
CA ALA A 44 1.34 5.73 -1.50
C ALA A 44 1.24 4.53 -0.56
N TRP A 45 0.16 3.80 -0.66
CA TRP A 45 -0.14 2.68 0.22
C TRP A 45 -0.46 1.44 -0.58
N THR A 46 -0.07 0.30 -0.06
CA THR A 46 -0.46 -1.00 -0.60
C THR A 46 -0.68 -2.00 0.52
N GLY A 47 -1.48 -3.02 0.25
CA GLY A 47 -1.68 -4.14 1.17
C GLY A 47 -1.04 -5.39 0.62
N SER A 48 -0.51 -6.22 1.50
CA SER A 48 0.12 -7.48 1.14
C SER A 48 -0.87 -8.63 1.22
N MET A 49 -0.93 -9.45 0.17
CA MET A 49 -1.77 -10.65 0.20
C MET A 49 -1.16 -11.78 1.04
N LEU A 50 0.16 -11.86 1.12
CA LEU A 50 0.84 -13.03 1.67
C LEU A 50 1.52 -12.81 3.01
N THR A 51 1.76 -11.56 3.42
CA THR A 51 2.54 -11.28 4.64
C THR A 51 1.78 -10.52 5.71
N ASP A 52 0.47 -10.33 5.52
CA ASP A 52 -0.43 -9.68 6.49
C ASP A 52 0.08 -8.31 6.94
N ARG A 53 0.57 -7.52 5.99
CA ARG A 53 1.12 -6.19 6.24
C ARG A 53 0.51 -5.18 5.30
N VAL A 54 0.52 -3.92 5.72
CA VAL A 54 0.31 -2.80 4.83
C VAL A 54 1.60 -2.01 4.76
N ALA A 55 1.89 -1.45 3.60
CA ALA A 55 3.09 -0.68 3.38
C ALA A 55 2.73 0.75 3.00
N ARG A 56 3.40 1.71 3.63
CA ARG A 56 3.27 3.14 3.38
C ARG A 56 4.56 3.62 2.77
N LEU A 57 4.50 4.15 1.58
CA LEU A 57 5.66 4.67 0.85
C LEU A 57 5.70 6.18 0.95
N ASP A 58 6.83 6.72 1.41
CA ASP A 58 7.13 8.13 1.24
C ASP A 58 7.72 8.32 -0.16
N ILE A 59 6.96 8.97 -1.03
CA ILE A 59 7.33 9.09 -2.45
C ILE A 59 8.64 9.86 -2.64
N LYS A 60 8.89 10.88 -1.81
CA LYS A 60 10.10 11.70 -1.94
C LYS A 60 11.36 10.93 -1.58
N SER A 61 11.35 10.22 -0.47
CA SER A 61 12.53 9.52 0.02
C SER A 61 12.67 8.12 -0.53
N GLY A 62 11.57 7.54 -1.03
CA GLY A 62 11.53 6.14 -1.43
C GLY A 62 11.53 5.17 -0.26
N GLN A 63 11.32 5.65 0.95
CA GLN A 63 11.33 4.83 2.16
C GLN A 63 9.94 4.30 2.47
N TYR A 64 9.89 3.04 2.90
CA TYR A 64 8.66 2.39 3.32
C TYR A 64 8.56 2.31 4.82
N THR A 65 7.33 2.39 5.33
CA THR A 65 6.96 1.98 6.69
C THR A 65 5.96 0.87 6.56
N GLU A 66 6.22 -0.27 7.20
CA GLU A 66 5.29 -1.40 7.17
C GLU A 66 4.59 -1.53 8.50
N TYR A 67 3.28 -1.84 8.44
CA TYR A 67 2.45 -2.07 9.62
C TYR A 67 1.96 -3.51 9.57
N MET A 68 2.31 -4.31 10.58
CA MET A 68 1.85 -5.69 10.67
C MET A 68 0.44 -5.74 11.22
N LEU A 69 -0.43 -6.48 10.54
CA LEU A 69 -1.82 -6.62 10.97
C LEU A 69 -1.93 -7.68 12.06
N PRO A 70 -2.90 -7.54 13.00
CA PRO A 70 -3.02 -8.46 14.14
C PRO A 70 -3.58 -9.83 13.78
N ARG A 71 -4.14 -9.99 12.58
CA ARG A 71 -4.77 -11.24 12.15
C ARG A 71 -4.34 -11.59 10.75
N PRO A 72 -4.33 -12.89 10.38
CA PRO A 72 -4.12 -13.28 9.00
C PRO A 72 -5.17 -12.65 8.10
N THR A 73 -4.70 -12.02 7.02
CA THR A 73 -5.57 -11.39 6.04
C THR A 73 -5.10 -11.79 4.65
N ASN A 74 -5.99 -11.66 3.69
CA ASN A 74 -5.61 -11.76 2.29
C ASN A 74 -6.06 -10.45 1.67
N ILE A 75 -5.19 -9.44 1.74
CA ILE A 75 -5.54 -8.08 1.34
C ILE A 75 -5.46 -7.96 -0.16
N ARG A 76 -6.59 -7.63 -0.79
CA ARG A 76 -6.63 -7.38 -2.22
C ARG A 76 -6.86 -5.91 -2.52
N ARG A 77 -7.89 -5.34 -1.94
CA ARG A 77 -8.26 -3.94 -2.16
C ARG A 77 -8.02 -3.11 -0.91
N VAL A 78 -7.55 -1.90 -1.13
CA VAL A 78 -7.35 -0.94 -0.06
C VAL A 78 -8.08 0.35 -0.44
N TYR A 79 -8.46 1.12 0.55
CA TYR A 79 -9.03 2.45 0.35
C TYR A 79 -8.33 3.42 1.28
N LEU A 80 -7.77 4.47 0.70
CA LEU A 80 -7.10 5.52 1.46
C LEU A 80 -8.03 6.71 1.62
N ASP A 81 -8.33 7.04 2.88
CA ASP A 81 -9.02 8.28 3.22
C ASP A 81 -7.94 9.31 3.60
N ASP A 82 -7.69 10.26 2.71
CA ASP A 82 -6.68 11.27 2.91
C ASP A 82 -7.27 12.63 3.30
N SER A 83 -8.50 12.63 3.82
CA SER A 83 -9.12 13.86 4.32
C SER A 83 -8.41 14.41 5.56
N THR A 84 -7.61 13.59 6.22
CA THR A 84 -6.78 13.98 7.36
C THR A 84 -5.31 13.71 7.06
N SER A 85 -4.42 14.29 7.87
CA SER A 85 -2.98 14.02 7.78
C SER A 85 -2.47 13.58 9.16
N PRO A 86 -1.93 12.36 9.30
CA PRO A 86 -1.81 11.34 8.27
C PRO A 86 -3.15 10.76 7.84
N GLY A 87 -3.17 10.12 6.68
CA GLY A 87 -4.38 9.48 6.17
C GLY A 87 -4.73 8.20 6.91
N THR A 88 -5.93 7.71 6.67
CA THR A 88 -6.42 6.44 7.24
C THR A 88 -6.58 5.42 6.12
N LEU A 89 -6.04 4.22 6.31
CA LEU A 89 -6.19 3.15 5.35
C LEU A 89 -7.25 2.15 5.82
N TRP A 90 -8.20 1.87 4.94
CA TRP A 90 -9.24 0.86 5.17
C TRP A 90 -8.93 -0.37 4.34
N ILE A 91 -9.05 -1.54 4.95
CA ILE A 91 -8.69 -2.81 4.34
C ILE A 91 -9.82 -3.81 4.54
N GLY A 92 -10.20 -4.47 3.45
CA GLY A 92 -11.10 -5.61 3.57
C GLY A 92 -10.29 -6.89 3.75
N SER A 93 -10.60 -7.65 4.80
CA SER A 93 -10.00 -8.97 4.99
C SER A 93 -10.76 -9.99 4.18
N ASN A 94 -10.08 -10.63 3.24
CA ASN A 94 -10.69 -11.58 2.34
C ASN A 94 -10.96 -12.94 3.01
N HIS A 95 -10.23 -13.27 4.06
CA HIS A 95 -10.37 -14.54 4.77
C HIS A 95 -11.21 -14.43 6.04
N GLY A 96 -11.20 -13.28 6.69
CA GLY A 96 -11.81 -13.13 7.99
C GLY A 96 -13.17 -12.42 7.99
N ALA A 97 -13.69 -12.04 6.82
CA ALA A 97 -14.95 -11.30 6.68
C ALA A 97 -15.00 -10.06 7.59
N SER A 98 -13.89 -9.35 7.71
CA SER A 98 -13.76 -8.18 8.57
C SER A 98 -13.18 -7.01 7.80
N ILE A 99 -13.32 -5.82 8.37
CA ILE A 99 -12.72 -4.60 7.86
C ILE A 99 -11.70 -4.12 8.88
N VAL A 100 -10.50 -3.79 8.39
CA VAL A 100 -9.41 -3.30 9.23
C VAL A 100 -9.16 -1.84 8.91
N LYS A 101 -9.02 -1.04 9.95
CA LYS A 101 -8.69 0.37 9.85
C LYS A 101 -7.26 0.57 10.35
N VAL A 102 -6.43 1.21 9.54
CA VAL A 102 -5.04 1.52 9.91
C VAL A 102 -4.91 3.04 10.04
N GLU A 103 -4.62 3.49 11.26
CA GLU A 103 -4.39 4.90 11.54
C GLU A 103 -2.94 5.07 12.03
N PRO A 104 -2.05 5.66 11.22
CA PRO A 104 -0.69 5.90 11.69
C PRO A 104 -0.68 6.87 12.87
N ILE A 105 0.12 6.56 13.87
CA ILE A 105 0.33 7.42 15.04
C ILE A 105 1.69 8.07 14.88
N GLU A 106 1.69 9.37 14.65
CA GLU A 106 2.93 10.13 14.43
C GLU A 106 3.08 11.28 15.38
#